data_51d9ee06c2ef5481d53140cb110c96eb
#
_entry.id   51d9ee06c2ef5481d53140cb110c96eb
#
_cell.length_a   1.000
_cell.length_b   1.000
_cell.length_c   1.000
_cell.angle_alpha   90.00
_cell.angle_beta   90.00
_cell.angle_gamma   90.00
#
_symmetry.space_group_name_H-M   'P 1'
#
loop_
_entity.id
_entity.type
_entity.pdbx_description
1 polymer ?
#
loop_
_entity_poly.entity_id
_entity_poly.type
_entity_poly.pdbx_seq_one_letter_code
_entity_poly.pdbx_strand_id
1 'polypeptide(L)'
;MKLSRQTMSNWLLWVSEHWLRPVYDELHRQLLRRQVLHGDETTLQVLQEPGKKAQTKSYMWLYRTGGDTERPIVLYEYQPSRKGEHAEKFLEGFSGYLHADGYRGYHKLPGNIRVVGCWAHARRKFDEALNAIPPDRREGSAALTGLQYCNDLFAWEKEFAALSPEERYKQRLEREQPVLDALLSWADSLSGSVAPKSALGKALHYLREQWPYLIRYLEDGRLELSNNRAERSIKPFVIGRKNFLFANTPLGAQSSAVITA
;
A
#
# COMPACT_ATOMS: atom_id res chain seq x y z
N MET A 1 -18.42 -41.52 -6.05
CA MET A 1 -17.91 -40.88 -7.28
C MET A 1 -16.58 -40.20 -6.93
N LYS A 2 -15.49 -40.52 -7.65
CA LYS A 2 -14.18 -39.82 -7.43
C LYS A 2 -14.08 -38.68 -8.45
N LEU A 3 -14.07 -37.46 -7.99
CA LEU A 3 -13.84 -36.28 -8.84
C LEU A 3 -12.35 -36.10 -9.07
N SER A 4 -11.96 -35.82 -10.33
CA SER A 4 -10.57 -35.45 -10.64
C SER A 4 -10.26 -34.03 -10.19
N ARG A 5 -8.99 -33.75 -9.86
CA ARG A 5 -8.54 -32.36 -9.57
C ARG A 5 -8.82 -31.44 -10.75
N GLN A 6 -8.67 -31.94 -11.98
CA GLN A 6 -8.94 -31.16 -13.19
C GLN A 6 -10.43 -30.76 -13.28
N THR A 7 -11.35 -31.68 -12.98
CA THR A 7 -12.79 -31.38 -12.96
C THR A 7 -13.12 -30.29 -11.95
N MET A 8 -12.59 -30.40 -10.72
CA MET A 8 -12.81 -29.38 -9.68
C MET A 8 -12.23 -28.02 -10.09
N SER A 9 -11.01 -27.99 -10.66
CA SER A 9 -10.40 -26.77 -11.17
C SER A 9 -11.23 -26.12 -12.27
N ASN A 10 -11.72 -26.90 -13.23
CA ASN A 10 -12.57 -26.39 -14.31
C ASN A 10 -13.89 -25.80 -13.78
N TRP A 11 -14.48 -26.40 -12.76
CA TRP A 11 -15.67 -25.84 -12.12
C TRP A 11 -15.38 -24.49 -11.44
N LEU A 12 -14.28 -24.38 -10.73
CA LEU A 12 -13.89 -23.10 -10.10
C LEU A 12 -13.65 -22.01 -11.14
N LEU A 13 -12.95 -22.31 -12.23
CA LEU A 13 -12.75 -21.38 -13.33
C LEU A 13 -14.09 -20.94 -13.94
N TRP A 14 -14.98 -21.89 -14.19
CA TRP A 14 -16.29 -21.62 -14.77
C TRP A 14 -17.17 -20.76 -13.85
N VAL A 15 -17.24 -21.09 -12.56
CA VAL A 15 -18.01 -20.31 -11.56
C VAL A 15 -17.42 -18.90 -11.42
N SER A 16 -16.11 -18.78 -11.38
CA SER A 16 -15.42 -17.48 -11.30
C SER A 16 -15.81 -16.58 -12.48
N GLU A 17 -15.81 -17.12 -13.70
CA GLU A 17 -16.07 -16.35 -14.92
C GLU A 17 -17.54 -16.00 -15.10
N HIS A 18 -18.44 -16.95 -14.83
CA HIS A 18 -19.85 -16.80 -15.21
C HIS A 18 -20.74 -16.28 -14.07
N TRP A 19 -20.38 -16.54 -12.82
CA TRP A 19 -21.22 -16.20 -11.67
C TRP A 19 -20.61 -15.12 -10.77
N LEU A 20 -19.30 -15.20 -10.50
CA LEU A 20 -18.65 -14.25 -9.61
C LEU A 20 -18.16 -12.99 -10.35
N ARG A 21 -17.79 -13.10 -11.62
CA ARG A 21 -17.30 -11.97 -12.40
C ARG A 21 -18.30 -10.82 -12.48
N PRO A 22 -19.60 -11.02 -12.73
CA PRO A 22 -20.58 -9.92 -12.72
C PRO A 22 -20.66 -9.20 -11.37
N VAL A 23 -20.54 -9.96 -10.26
CA VAL A 23 -20.52 -9.38 -8.90
C VAL A 23 -19.23 -8.56 -8.69
N TYR A 24 -18.09 -9.12 -9.10
CA TYR A 24 -16.80 -8.43 -9.05
C TYR A 24 -16.84 -7.11 -9.83
N ASP A 25 -17.38 -7.12 -11.03
CA ASP A 25 -17.46 -5.93 -11.89
C ASP A 25 -18.39 -4.86 -11.29
N GLU A 26 -19.46 -5.28 -10.61
CA GLU A 26 -20.32 -4.35 -9.86
C GLU A 26 -19.58 -3.75 -8.65
N LEU A 27 -18.89 -4.58 -7.87
CA LEU A 27 -18.08 -4.11 -6.74
C LEU A 27 -16.97 -3.17 -7.21
N HIS A 28 -16.35 -3.42 -8.37
CA HIS A 28 -15.36 -2.52 -8.96
C HIS A 28 -15.99 -1.15 -9.31
N ARG A 29 -17.17 -1.12 -9.94
CA ARG A 29 -17.87 0.12 -10.21
C ARG A 29 -18.21 0.90 -8.94
N GLN A 30 -18.60 0.22 -7.86
CA GLN A 30 -18.85 0.84 -6.57
C GLN A 30 -17.57 1.32 -5.88
N LEU A 31 -16.48 0.59 -5.99
CA LEU A 31 -15.18 0.98 -5.48
C LEU A 31 -14.72 2.29 -6.12
N LEU A 32 -14.84 2.44 -7.44
CA LEU A 32 -14.43 3.65 -8.16
C LEU A 32 -15.26 4.90 -7.81
N ARG A 33 -16.43 4.74 -7.20
CA ARG A 33 -17.27 5.88 -6.71
C ARG A 33 -16.83 6.40 -5.34
N ARG A 34 -15.90 5.72 -4.67
CA ARG A 34 -15.40 6.15 -3.37
C ARG A 34 -14.42 7.31 -3.52
N GLN A 35 -14.21 8.05 -2.44
CA GLN A 35 -13.28 9.19 -2.43
C GLN A 35 -11.90 8.81 -1.90
N VAL A 36 -11.80 7.75 -1.10
CA VAL A 36 -10.55 7.27 -0.51
C VAL A 36 -10.39 5.79 -0.77
N LEU A 37 -9.32 5.44 -1.45
CA LEU A 37 -8.91 4.06 -1.70
C LEU A 37 -7.53 3.79 -1.13
N HIS A 38 -7.24 2.51 -0.95
CA HIS A 38 -5.91 1.99 -0.63
C HIS A 38 -5.51 0.98 -1.70
N GLY A 39 -4.24 1.03 -2.13
CA GLY A 39 -3.66 0.10 -3.09
C GLY A 39 -2.40 -0.54 -2.54
N ASP A 40 -2.18 -1.81 -2.89
CA ASP A 40 -0.97 -2.57 -2.59
C ASP A 40 -0.79 -3.67 -3.62
N GLU A 41 0.38 -4.25 -3.76
CA GLU A 41 0.61 -5.39 -4.63
C GLU A 41 1.62 -6.38 -4.04
N THR A 42 1.46 -7.64 -4.42
CA THR A 42 2.40 -8.71 -4.03
C THR A 42 2.77 -9.58 -5.23
N THR A 43 3.94 -10.17 -5.17
CA THR A 43 4.39 -11.08 -6.25
C THR A 43 3.53 -12.33 -6.31
N LEU A 44 3.32 -12.84 -7.52
CA LEU A 44 2.73 -14.14 -7.82
C LEU A 44 3.56 -14.82 -8.91
N GLN A 45 3.79 -16.11 -8.80
CA GLN A 45 4.39 -16.89 -9.87
C GLN A 45 3.28 -17.53 -10.72
N VAL A 46 3.38 -17.37 -12.04
CA VAL A 46 2.49 -18.03 -13.02
C VAL A 46 3.35 -18.85 -13.95
N LEU A 47 3.15 -20.18 -13.99
CA LEU A 47 4.07 -21.08 -14.68
C LEU A 47 3.98 -20.97 -16.20
N GLN A 48 2.75 -20.87 -16.72
CA GLN A 48 2.46 -20.83 -18.16
C GLN A 48 2.06 -19.42 -18.63
N GLU A 49 2.83 -18.39 -18.20
CA GLU A 49 2.62 -17.02 -18.64
C GLU A 49 3.12 -16.87 -20.10
N PRO A 50 2.29 -16.48 -21.07
CA PRO A 50 2.70 -16.33 -22.45
C PRO A 50 3.89 -15.36 -22.60
N GLY A 51 4.93 -15.77 -23.33
CA GLY A 51 6.10 -14.97 -23.61
C GLY A 51 7.06 -14.79 -22.42
N LYS A 52 6.87 -15.53 -21.31
CA LYS A 52 7.71 -15.44 -20.11
C LYS A 52 8.23 -16.79 -19.64
N LYS A 53 9.38 -16.76 -18.96
CA LYS A 53 9.87 -17.93 -18.23
C LYS A 53 9.06 -18.14 -16.95
N ALA A 54 8.88 -19.40 -16.54
CA ALA A 54 8.09 -19.78 -15.36
C ALA A 54 8.57 -19.09 -14.06
N GLN A 55 9.84 -18.70 -13.96
CA GLN A 55 10.42 -17.99 -12.82
C GLN A 55 10.13 -16.49 -12.81
N THR A 56 9.59 -15.93 -13.89
CA THR A 56 9.28 -14.49 -13.98
C THR A 56 8.14 -14.16 -13.05
N LYS A 57 8.32 -13.09 -12.26
CA LYS A 57 7.30 -12.62 -11.33
C LYS A 57 6.16 -11.94 -12.07
N SER A 58 4.95 -12.38 -11.80
CA SER A 58 3.70 -11.66 -12.02
C SER A 58 3.21 -11.08 -10.69
N TYR A 59 2.10 -10.38 -10.66
CA TYR A 59 1.66 -9.66 -9.48
C TYR A 59 0.17 -9.83 -9.22
N MET A 60 -0.18 -9.90 -7.95
CA MET A 60 -1.54 -9.70 -7.47
C MET A 60 -1.63 -8.30 -6.87
N TRP A 61 -2.41 -7.45 -7.50
CA TRP A 61 -2.74 -6.11 -7.03
C TRP A 61 -3.97 -6.19 -6.14
N LEU A 62 -4.05 -5.30 -5.18
CA LEU A 62 -5.18 -5.16 -4.29
C LEU A 62 -5.60 -3.70 -4.28
N TYR A 63 -6.91 -3.48 -4.39
CA TYR A 63 -7.53 -2.18 -4.18
C TYR A 63 -8.68 -2.34 -3.19
N ARG A 64 -8.78 -1.40 -2.27
CA ARG A 64 -9.84 -1.43 -1.27
C ARG A 64 -10.31 -0.04 -0.90
N THR A 65 -11.53 0.04 -0.36
CA THR A 65 -12.08 1.27 0.21
C THR A 65 -11.34 1.69 1.48
N GLY A 66 -11.36 2.98 1.79
CA GLY A 66 -10.85 3.57 3.01
C GLY A 66 -11.61 3.14 4.26
N GLY A 67 -11.41 3.88 5.34
CA GLY A 67 -12.03 3.64 6.65
C GLY A 67 -13.36 4.35 6.84
N ASP A 68 -14.13 4.57 5.76
CA ASP A 68 -15.47 5.13 5.83
C ASP A 68 -16.45 4.20 6.55
N THR A 69 -17.63 4.70 6.87
CA THR A 69 -18.68 3.97 7.60
C THR A 69 -19.40 2.92 6.76
N GLU A 70 -19.14 2.88 5.44
CA GLU A 70 -19.78 1.95 4.53
C GLU A 70 -19.08 0.59 4.55
N ARG A 71 -19.78 -0.43 4.04
CA ARG A 71 -19.22 -1.77 3.91
C ARG A 71 -17.93 -1.74 3.08
N PRO A 72 -16.83 -2.31 3.57
CA PRO A 72 -15.57 -2.30 2.85
C PRO A 72 -15.68 -3.18 1.61
N ILE A 73 -15.12 -2.66 0.50
CA ILE A 73 -14.91 -3.43 -0.73
C ILE A 73 -13.41 -3.71 -0.81
N VAL A 74 -13.04 -4.95 -1.08
CA VAL A 74 -11.66 -5.38 -1.28
C VAL A 74 -11.61 -6.18 -2.57
N LEU A 75 -10.86 -5.71 -3.56
CA LEU A 75 -10.72 -6.37 -4.85
C LEU A 75 -9.27 -6.73 -5.12
N TYR A 76 -9.07 -7.89 -5.69
CA TYR A 76 -7.78 -8.35 -6.16
C TYR A 76 -7.76 -8.38 -7.69
N GLU A 77 -6.62 -8.03 -8.27
CA GLU A 77 -6.43 -8.04 -9.71
C GLU A 77 -5.09 -8.72 -10.05
N TYR A 78 -5.15 -9.75 -10.88
CA TYR A 78 -3.95 -10.37 -11.42
C TYR A 78 -3.39 -9.53 -12.58
N GLN A 79 -2.07 -9.27 -12.54
CA GLN A 79 -1.36 -8.61 -13.64
C GLN A 79 -0.01 -9.29 -13.92
N PRO A 80 0.40 -9.35 -15.21
CA PRO A 80 1.65 -10.02 -15.58
C PRO A 80 2.89 -9.24 -15.16
N SER A 81 2.78 -8.00 -14.71
CA SER A 81 3.93 -7.17 -14.32
C SER A 81 3.56 -6.19 -13.21
N ARG A 82 4.58 -5.48 -12.67
CA ARG A 82 4.42 -4.40 -11.69
C ARG A 82 4.33 -3.02 -12.35
N LYS A 83 4.02 -2.91 -13.64
CA LYS A 83 3.96 -1.61 -14.31
C LYS A 83 2.80 -0.75 -13.81
N GLY A 84 3.03 0.57 -13.65
CA GLY A 84 2.01 1.52 -13.19
C GLY A 84 0.79 1.63 -14.10
N GLU A 85 0.92 1.30 -15.41
CA GLU A 85 -0.19 1.25 -16.38
C GLU A 85 -1.34 0.31 -15.95
N HIS A 86 -1.03 -0.73 -15.16
CA HIS A 86 -2.06 -1.63 -14.62
C HIS A 86 -2.91 -0.93 -13.57
N ALA A 87 -2.29 -0.16 -12.67
CA ALA A 87 -3.00 0.63 -11.69
C ALA A 87 -3.83 1.74 -12.36
N GLU A 88 -3.27 2.40 -13.37
CA GLU A 88 -3.97 3.44 -14.14
C GLU A 88 -5.23 2.88 -14.80
N LYS A 89 -5.12 1.72 -15.47
CA LYS A 89 -6.25 1.05 -16.11
C LYS A 89 -7.31 0.59 -15.11
N PHE A 90 -6.92 0.00 -13.97
CA PHE A 90 -7.86 -0.45 -12.95
C PHE A 90 -8.62 0.71 -12.32
N LEU A 91 -7.94 1.85 -12.14
CA LEU A 91 -8.49 3.06 -11.53
C LEU A 91 -9.09 4.03 -12.56
N GLU A 92 -9.30 3.59 -13.80
CA GLU A 92 -9.94 4.42 -14.83
C GLU A 92 -11.34 4.87 -14.36
N GLY A 93 -11.56 6.18 -14.38
CA GLY A 93 -12.81 6.80 -13.88
C GLY A 93 -12.81 7.10 -12.37
N PHE A 94 -11.79 6.67 -11.60
CA PHE A 94 -11.63 7.08 -10.21
C PHE A 94 -11.11 8.52 -10.11
N SER A 95 -11.62 9.27 -9.13
CA SER A 95 -11.11 10.59 -8.76
C SER A 95 -11.16 10.72 -7.24
N GLY A 96 -9.99 10.96 -6.60
CA GLY A 96 -9.90 11.04 -5.15
C GLY A 96 -8.51 10.70 -4.63
N TYR A 97 -8.46 10.21 -3.41
CA TYR A 97 -7.20 9.86 -2.74
C TYR A 97 -6.91 8.36 -2.82
N LEU A 98 -5.67 8.02 -3.16
CA LEU A 98 -5.17 6.65 -3.16
C LEU A 98 -4.02 6.53 -2.16
N HIS A 99 -4.23 5.84 -1.05
CA HIS A 99 -3.14 5.43 -0.16
C HIS A 99 -2.31 4.33 -0.82
N ALA A 100 -1.00 4.52 -0.89
CA ALA A 100 -0.07 3.56 -1.45
C ALA A 100 1.29 3.63 -0.73
N ASP A 101 2.14 2.64 -1.00
CA ASP A 101 3.55 2.71 -0.62
C ASP A 101 4.34 3.66 -1.55
N GLY A 102 5.64 3.79 -1.32
CA GLY A 102 6.53 4.62 -2.15
C GLY A 102 6.84 4.04 -3.54
N TYR A 103 6.04 3.12 -4.07
CA TYR A 103 6.27 2.59 -5.40
C TYR A 103 6.00 3.62 -6.49
N ARG A 104 7.01 3.91 -7.33
CA ARG A 104 6.95 4.94 -8.37
C ARG A 104 5.86 4.74 -9.42
N GLY A 105 5.31 3.54 -9.55
CA GLY A 105 4.20 3.26 -10.46
C GLY A 105 2.94 4.03 -10.09
N TYR A 106 2.67 4.20 -8.80
CA TYR A 106 1.54 5.00 -8.33
C TYR A 106 1.75 6.51 -8.52
N HIS A 107 2.99 7.00 -8.47
CA HIS A 107 3.30 8.42 -8.66
C HIS A 107 3.07 8.92 -10.09
N LYS A 108 2.84 8.03 -11.05
CA LYS A 108 2.57 8.34 -12.45
C LYS A 108 1.09 8.33 -12.81
N LEU A 109 0.22 8.09 -11.82
CA LEU A 109 -1.23 8.11 -12.03
C LEU A 109 -1.72 9.50 -12.45
N PRO A 110 -2.84 9.59 -13.18
CA PRO A 110 -3.43 10.87 -13.59
C PRO A 110 -3.68 11.81 -12.40
N GLY A 111 -3.61 13.12 -12.65
CA GLY A 111 -3.66 14.16 -11.60
C GLY A 111 -4.97 14.23 -10.79
N ASN A 112 -6.06 13.63 -11.29
CA ASN A 112 -7.29 13.44 -10.54
C ASN A 112 -7.19 12.38 -9.43
N ILE A 113 -6.11 11.57 -9.42
CA ILE A 113 -5.81 10.60 -8.37
C ILE A 113 -4.67 11.16 -7.50
N ARG A 114 -5.00 11.53 -6.29
CA ARG A 114 -4.03 12.09 -5.32
C ARG A 114 -3.43 10.98 -4.48
N VAL A 115 -2.19 10.60 -4.77
CA VAL A 115 -1.49 9.54 -4.03
C VAL A 115 -1.09 10.05 -2.64
N VAL A 116 -1.46 9.30 -1.59
CA VAL A 116 -1.12 9.56 -0.19
C VAL A 116 -0.09 8.54 0.26
N GLY A 117 1.05 9.00 0.78
CA GLY A 117 2.16 8.16 1.20
C GLY A 117 1.90 7.43 2.51
N CYS A 118 2.79 6.48 2.82
CA CYS A 118 2.68 5.64 4.00
C CYS A 118 3.78 5.94 5.02
N TRP A 119 3.45 6.57 6.14
CA TRP A 119 4.38 6.86 7.22
C TRP A 119 4.94 5.61 7.91
N ALA A 120 4.23 4.47 7.85
CA ALA A 120 4.78 3.21 8.38
C ALA A 120 6.06 2.79 7.64
N HIS A 121 6.17 3.08 6.34
CA HIS A 121 7.39 2.84 5.56
C HIS A 121 8.52 3.81 5.93
N ALA A 122 8.22 5.10 6.11
CA ALA A 122 9.21 6.07 6.57
C ALA A 122 9.74 5.70 7.97
N ARG A 123 8.84 5.39 8.90
CA ARG A 123 9.18 4.91 10.25
C ARG A 123 10.07 3.68 10.22
N ARG A 124 9.75 2.68 9.38
CA ARG A 124 10.56 1.46 9.22
C ARG A 124 11.97 1.76 8.77
N LYS A 125 12.17 2.74 7.87
CA LYS A 125 13.50 3.15 7.43
C LYS A 125 14.35 3.73 8.56
N PHE A 126 13.78 4.52 9.45
CA PHE A 126 14.50 5.02 10.63
C PHE A 126 14.74 3.92 11.66
N ASP A 127 13.81 2.98 11.85
CA ASP A 127 13.98 1.81 12.70
C ASP A 127 15.12 0.89 12.19
N GLU A 128 15.16 0.61 10.88
CA GLU A 128 16.26 -0.10 10.23
C GLU A 128 17.61 0.63 10.44
N ALA A 129 17.62 1.97 10.35
CA ALA A 129 18.80 2.78 10.59
C ALA A 129 19.26 2.70 12.04
N LEU A 130 18.35 2.74 13.00
CA LEU A 130 18.63 2.62 14.42
C LEU A 130 19.18 1.21 14.76
N ASN A 131 18.60 0.16 14.16
CA ASN A 131 19.02 -1.22 14.36
C ASN A 131 20.42 -1.52 13.76
N ALA A 132 20.87 -0.70 12.81
CA ALA A 132 22.23 -0.78 12.27
C ALA A 132 23.29 -0.17 13.21
N ILE A 133 22.89 0.51 14.30
CA ILE A 133 23.76 1.13 15.29
C ILE A 133 23.90 0.19 16.50
N PRO A 134 25.12 -0.04 17.03
CA PRO A 134 25.32 -0.79 18.27
C PRO A 134 24.45 -0.23 19.42
N PRO A 135 23.89 -1.07 20.29
CA PRO A 135 22.94 -0.65 21.33
C PRO A 135 23.43 0.48 22.23
N ASP A 136 24.71 0.48 22.57
CA ASP A 136 25.40 1.45 23.41
C ASP A 136 25.54 2.85 22.76
N ARG A 137 25.32 2.95 21.46
CA ARG A 137 25.42 4.21 20.66
C ARG A 137 24.09 4.69 20.08
N ARG A 138 22.99 4.04 20.43
CA ARG A 138 21.65 4.42 19.89
C ARG A 138 21.12 5.69 20.52
N GLU A 139 21.38 5.89 21.81
CA GLU A 139 20.94 7.09 22.52
C GLU A 139 21.57 8.35 21.92
N GLY A 140 20.74 9.38 21.69
CA GLY A 140 21.17 10.63 21.05
C GLY A 140 21.49 10.51 19.56
N SER A 141 21.34 9.32 18.94
CA SER A 141 21.63 9.16 17.51
C SER A 141 20.56 9.83 16.63
N ALA A 142 20.98 10.35 15.47
CA ALA A 142 20.05 10.91 14.49
C ALA A 142 19.00 9.91 14.00
N ALA A 143 19.32 8.58 13.97
CA ALA A 143 18.35 7.55 13.63
C ALA A 143 17.22 7.45 14.68
N LEU A 144 17.56 7.57 15.98
CA LEU A 144 16.59 7.61 17.06
C LEU A 144 15.72 8.87 16.97
N THR A 145 16.31 10.03 16.71
CA THR A 145 15.56 11.28 16.53
C THR A 145 14.54 11.18 15.41
N GLY A 146 14.92 10.68 14.21
CA GLY A 146 14.00 10.48 13.10
C GLY A 146 12.90 9.48 13.41
N LEU A 147 13.21 8.41 14.15
CA LEU A 147 12.22 7.42 14.60
C LEU A 147 11.24 8.04 15.61
N GLN A 148 11.70 8.90 16.52
CA GLN A 148 10.86 9.61 17.50
C GLN A 148 9.84 10.51 16.81
N TYR A 149 10.25 11.35 15.84
CA TYR A 149 9.32 12.15 15.06
C TYR A 149 8.21 11.29 14.42
N CYS A 150 8.58 10.15 13.82
CA CYS A 150 7.57 9.26 13.28
C CYS A 150 6.64 8.67 14.36
N ASN A 151 7.19 8.28 15.52
CA ASN A 151 6.41 7.74 16.64
C ASN A 151 5.41 8.76 17.18
N ASP A 152 5.79 10.04 17.26
CA ASP A 152 4.93 11.13 17.73
C ASP A 152 3.72 11.30 16.83
N LEU A 153 3.88 11.26 15.49
CA LEU A 153 2.76 11.26 14.54
C LEU A 153 1.81 10.08 14.77
N PHE A 154 2.33 8.86 14.96
CA PHE A 154 1.50 7.70 15.25
C PHE A 154 0.80 7.79 16.62
N ALA A 155 1.42 8.44 17.61
CA ALA A 155 0.83 8.65 18.92
C ALA A 155 -0.34 9.64 18.83
N TRP A 156 -0.19 10.77 18.14
CA TRP A 156 -1.27 11.72 17.88
C TRP A 156 -2.43 11.08 17.11
N GLU A 157 -2.16 10.38 16.04
CA GLU A 157 -3.20 9.70 15.25
C GLU A 157 -3.99 8.66 16.06
N LYS A 158 -3.35 8.03 17.05
CA LYS A 158 -4.04 7.13 17.98
C LYS A 158 -4.99 7.91 18.90
N GLU A 159 -4.59 9.10 19.37
CA GLU A 159 -5.46 9.99 20.15
C GLU A 159 -6.63 10.52 19.31
N PHE A 160 -6.37 10.85 18.04
CA PHE A 160 -7.37 11.37 17.12
C PHE A 160 -8.32 10.31 16.57
N ALA A 161 -8.13 9.03 16.86
CA ALA A 161 -8.89 7.92 16.26
C ALA A 161 -10.41 8.01 16.52
N ALA A 162 -10.83 8.62 17.63
CA ALA A 162 -12.24 8.79 18.01
C ALA A 162 -12.86 10.10 17.52
N LEU A 163 -12.07 11.01 16.93
CA LEU A 163 -12.53 12.31 16.45
C LEU A 163 -13.27 12.19 15.11
N SER A 164 -14.18 13.11 14.85
CA SER A 164 -14.75 13.28 13.51
C SER A 164 -13.66 13.66 12.49
N PRO A 165 -13.89 13.46 11.19
CA PRO A 165 -12.93 13.87 10.18
C PRO A 165 -12.57 15.36 10.25
N GLU A 166 -13.54 16.22 10.54
CA GLU A 166 -13.38 17.66 10.65
C GLU A 166 -12.52 18.05 11.85
N GLU A 167 -12.76 17.41 12.99
CA GLU A 167 -11.97 17.62 14.21
C GLU A 167 -10.56 17.08 14.05
N ARG A 168 -10.41 15.90 13.44
CA ARG A 168 -9.10 15.30 13.14
C ARG A 168 -8.29 16.21 12.22
N TYR A 169 -8.90 16.76 11.16
CA TYR A 169 -8.24 17.73 10.28
C TYR A 169 -7.68 18.91 11.07
N LYS A 170 -8.49 19.52 11.96
CA LYS A 170 -8.06 20.65 12.78
C LYS A 170 -6.91 20.27 13.71
N GLN A 171 -7.02 19.12 14.42
CA GLN A 171 -5.98 18.66 15.33
C GLN A 171 -4.66 18.34 14.63
N ARG A 172 -4.70 17.83 13.42
CA ARG A 172 -3.51 17.60 12.59
C ARG A 172 -2.81 18.90 12.24
N LEU A 173 -3.53 19.92 11.82
CA LEU A 173 -2.94 21.23 11.49
C LEU A 173 -2.36 21.90 12.73
N GLU A 174 -2.98 21.74 13.89
CA GLU A 174 -2.53 22.35 15.15
C GLU A 174 -1.30 21.62 15.75
N ARG A 175 -1.30 20.28 15.74
CA ARG A 175 -0.32 19.48 16.48
C ARG A 175 0.70 18.77 15.60
N GLU A 176 0.30 18.24 14.46
CA GLU A 176 1.19 17.46 13.60
C GLU A 176 1.95 18.33 12.58
N GLN A 177 1.33 19.37 12.05
CA GLN A 177 2.02 20.26 11.11
C GLN A 177 3.31 20.83 11.70
N PRO A 178 3.38 21.36 12.95
CA PRO A 178 4.63 21.81 13.54
C PRO A 178 5.68 20.70 13.70
N VAL A 179 5.25 19.47 14.01
CA VAL A 179 6.14 18.30 14.10
C VAL A 179 6.73 17.94 12.73
N LEU A 180 5.91 18.00 11.68
CA LEU A 180 6.36 17.78 10.31
C LEU A 180 7.36 18.85 9.85
N ASP A 181 7.09 20.10 10.13
CA ASP A 181 7.98 21.22 9.79
C ASP A 181 9.33 21.08 10.50
N ALA A 182 9.30 20.70 11.79
CA ALA A 182 10.51 20.42 12.56
C ALA A 182 11.27 19.20 12.02
N LEU A 183 10.58 18.13 11.65
CA LEU A 183 11.18 16.93 11.05
C LEU A 183 11.87 17.25 9.71
N LEU A 184 11.22 18.02 8.85
CA LEU A 184 11.80 18.39 7.56
C LEU A 184 13.04 19.26 7.75
N SER A 185 12.96 20.30 8.59
CA SER A 185 14.09 21.18 8.92
C SER A 185 15.26 20.40 9.52
N TRP A 186 14.97 19.48 10.44
CA TRP A 186 15.99 18.60 11.00
C TRP A 186 16.62 17.69 9.94
N ALA A 187 15.81 17.05 9.08
CA ALA A 187 16.33 16.21 8.01
C ALA A 187 17.22 17.00 7.04
N ASP A 188 16.87 18.26 6.76
CA ASP A 188 17.66 19.13 5.89
C ASP A 188 18.97 19.58 6.54
N SER A 189 19.00 19.81 7.86
CA SER A 189 20.22 20.12 8.59
C SER A 189 21.27 19.01 8.54
N LEU A 190 20.85 17.76 8.33
CA LEU A 190 21.74 16.61 8.14
C LEU A 190 22.25 16.46 6.70
N SER A 191 21.83 17.33 5.78
CA SER A 191 22.27 17.28 4.39
C SER A 191 23.79 17.52 4.30
N GLY A 192 24.47 16.62 3.60
CA GLY A 192 25.94 16.67 3.46
C GLY A 192 26.74 16.04 4.60
N SER A 193 26.17 15.86 5.80
CA SER A 193 26.85 15.24 6.95
C SER A 193 26.65 13.73 7.04
N VAL A 194 25.62 13.19 6.39
CA VAL A 194 25.27 11.76 6.42
C VAL A 194 25.63 11.09 5.09
N ALA A 195 26.41 10.00 5.15
CA ALA A 195 26.77 9.24 3.97
C ALA A 195 25.51 8.68 3.25
N PRO A 196 25.28 8.96 1.96
CA PRO A 196 24.05 8.61 1.25
C PRO A 196 23.73 7.10 1.23
N LYS A 197 24.77 6.25 1.25
CA LYS A 197 24.62 4.79 1.22
C LYS A 197 24.43 4.17 2.61
N SER A 198 24.59 4.95 3.69
CA SER A 198 24.32 4.46 5.06
C SER A 198 22.84 4.16 5.25
N ALA A 199 22.48 3.42 6.30
CA ALA A 199 21.08 3.15 6.62
C ALA A 199 20.31 4.45 6.92
N LEU A 200 20.89 5.38 7.68
CA LEU A 200 20.31 6.69 7.93
C LEU A 200 20.21 7.53 6.65
N GLY A 201 21.24 7.53 5.78
CA GLY A 201 21.20 8.22 4.49
C GLY A 201 20.06 7.76 3.60
N LYS A 202 19.80 6.44 3.57
CA LYS A 202 18.65 5.86 2.86
C LYS A 202 17.31 6.26 3.48
N ALA A 203 17.21 6.35 4.80
CA ALA A 203 16.00 6.80 5.49
C ALA A 203 15.69 8.28 5.16
N LEU A 204 16.68 9.16 5.24
CA LEU A 204 16.57 10.57 4.89
C LEU A 204 16.23 10.77 3.40
N HIS A 205 16.86 10.00 2.51
CA HIS A 205 16.53 10.02 1.09
C HIS A 205 15.07 9.62 0.82
N TYR A 206 14.63 8.51 1.43
CA TYR A 206 13.23 8.08 1.32
C TYR A 206 12.27 9.15 1.84
N LEU A 207 12.53 9.72 3.01
CA LEU A 207 11.71 10.77 3.61
C LEU A 207 11.54 11.96 2.64
N ARG A 208 12.64 12.48 2.06
CA ARG A 208 12.61 13.61 1.13
C ARG A 208 11.91 13.27 -0.19
N GLU A 209 12.21 12.11 -0.78
CA GLU A 209 11.59 11.68 -2.04
C GLU A 209 10.08 11.50 -1.88
N GLN A 210 9.65 10.97 -0.73
CA GLN A 210 8.24 10.70 -0.46
C GLN A 210 7.50 11.86 0.21
N TRP A 211 8.20 12.92 0.62
CA TRP A 211 7.63 14.03 1.37
C TRP A 211 6.33 14.60 0.77
N PRO A 212 6.24 14.90 -0.53
CA PRO A 212 5.03 15.45 -1.15
C PRO A 212 3.81 14.54 -1.04
N TYR A 213 4.02 13.23 -0.84
CA TYR A 213 2.97 12.24 -0.67
C TYR A 213 2.68 12.00 0.80
N LEU A 214 3.70 12.01 1.66
CA LEU A 214 3.58 11.78 3.09
C LEU A 214 2.76 12.85 3.79
N ILE A 215 2.86 14.12 3.40
CA ILE A 215 2.11 15.23 4.02
C ILE A 215 0.65 15.30 3.56
N ARG A 216 0.26 14.59 2.50
CA ARG A 216 -1.10 14.67 1.94
C ARG A 216 -2.20 14.19 2.88
N TYR A 217 -1.90 13.37 3.87
CA TYR A 217 -2.92 12.98 4.85
C TYR A 217 -3.47 14.16 5.65
N LEU A 218 -2.75 15.28 5.68
CA LEU A 218 -3.21 16.54 6.28
C LEU A 218 -4.32 17.23 5.49
N GLU A 219 -4.56 16.85 4.22
CA GLU A 219 -5.54 17.52 3.36
C GLU A 219 -6.98 17.16 3.71
N ASP A 220 -7.21 16.01 4.36
CA ASP A 220 -8.54 15.51 4.69
C ASP A 220 -8.47 14.61 5.92
N GLY A 221 -9.31 14.87 6.91
CA GLY A 221 -9.34 14.09 8.15
C GLY A 221 -9.79 12.62 7.99
N ARG A 222 -10.32 12.24 6.84
CA ARG A 222 -10.66 10.83 6.50
C ARG A 222 -9.44 10.01 6.11
N LEU A 223 -8.34 10.68 5.70
CA LEU A 223 -7.12 10.00 5.27
C LEU A 223 -6.41 9.36 6.46
N GLU A 224 -5.71 8.28 6.21
CA GLU A 224 -4.95 7.56 7.23
C GLU A 224 -3.45 7.91 7.14
N LEU A 225 -2.74 7.84 8.25
CA LEU A 225 -1.29 8.06 8.29
C LEU A 225 -0.51 6.95 7.56
N SER A 226 -1.12 5.78 7.39
CA SER A 226 -0.44 4.62 6.81
C SER A 226 -1.32 3.80 5.86
N ASN A 227 -0.68 3.04 4.99
CA ASN A 227 -1.33 2.08 4.09
C ASN A 227 -1.55 0.69 4.76
N ASN A 228 -1.47 0.60 6.09
CA ASN A 228 -1.60 -0.67 6.83
C ASN A 228 -2.93 -1.39 6.55
N ARG A 229 -3.95 -0.67 6.12
CA ARG A 229 -5.25 -1.23 5.76
C ARG A 229 -5.15 -2.13 4.52
N ALA A 230 -4.47 -1.70 3.47
CA ALA A 230 -4.19 -2.53 2.30
C ALA A 230 -3.24 -3.68 2.65
N GLU A 231 -2.18 -3.41 3.41
CA GLU A 231 -1.22 -4.43 3.85
C GLU A 231 -1.91 -5.57 4.66
N ARG A 232 -2.87 -5.24 5.51
CA ARG A 232 -3.67 -6.25 6.22
C ARG A 232 -4.58 -7.04 5.29
N SER A 233 -5.18 -6.38 4.30
CA SER A 233 -6.08 -7.02 3.34
C SER A 233 -5.36 -7.95 2.37
N ILE A 234 -4.12 -7.65 1.98
CA ILE A 234 -3.36 -8.51 1.08
C ILE A 234 -2.76 -9.75 1.78
N LYS A 235 -2.64 -9.72 3.12
CA LYS A 235 -2.07 -10.82 3.92
C LYS A 235 -2.71 -12.19 3.67
N PRO A 236 -4.05 -12.34 3.62
CA PRO A 236 -4.67 -13.65 3.37
C PRO A 236 -4.17 -14.28 2.06
N PHE A 237 -4.07 -13.49 0.99
CA PHE A 237 -3.52 -13.94 -0.28
C PHE A 237 -2.04 -14.35 -0.15
N VAL A 238 -1.23 -13.55 0.55
CA VAL A 238 0.20 -13.85 0.79
C VAL A 238 0.39 -15.13 1.59
N ILE A 239 -0.47 -15.39 2.58
CA ILE A 239 -0.44 -16.63 3.38
C ILE A 239 -0.87 -17.81 2.50
N GLY A 240 -1.97 -17.68 1.75
CA GLY A 240 -2.46 -18.70 0.82
C GLY A 240 -1.39 -19.07 -0.22
N ARG A 241 -0.69 -18.06 -0.76
CA ARG A 241 0.41 -18.28 -1.72
C ARG A 241 1.53 -19.16 -1.17
N LYS A 242 1.83 -19.11 0.13
CA LYS A 242 2.83 -20.02 0.75
C LYS A 242 2.38 -21.48 0.71
N ASN A 243 1.09 -21.77 0.56
CA ASN A 243 0.53 -23.11 0.47
C ASN A 243 0.41 -23.57 -0.99
N PHE A 244 -0.17 -22.75 -1.87
CA PHE A 244 -0.36 -23.15 -3.29
C PHE A 244 0.86 -22.83 -4.17
N LEU A 245 1.80 -22.01 -3.72
CA LEU A 245 3.10 -21.64 -4.31
C LEU A 245 2.99 -20.85 -5.61
N PHE A 246 2.19 -21.26 -6.58
CA PHE A 246 2.06 -20.65 -7.90
C PHE A 246 0.64 -20.84 -8.47
N ALA A 247 0.29 -20.05 -9.46
CA ALA A 247 -0.81 -20.35 -10.39
C ALA A 247 -0.24 -21.05 -11.63
N ASN A 248 -0.97 -22.03 -12.18
CA ASN A 248 -0.49 -22.71 -13.39
C ASN A 248 -0.62 -21.82 -14.63
N THR A 249 -1.74 -21.10 -14.76
CA THR A 249 -2.06 -20.27 -15.93
C THR A 249 -2.51 -18.87 -15.52
N PRO A 250 -2.45 -17.86 -16.43
CA PRO A 250 -3.06 -16.55 -16.22
C PRO A 250 -4.54 -16.62 -15.85
N LEU A 251 -5.31 -17.48 -16.53
CA LEU A 251 -6.73 -17.67 -16.22
C LEU A 251 -6.94 -18.14 -14.78
N GLY A 252 -6.11 -19.07 -14.30
CA GLY A 252 -6.13 -19.51 -12.90
C GLY A 252 -5.80 -18.38 -11.91
N ALA A 253 -4.85 -17.52 -12.26
CA ALA A 253 -4.50 -16.35 -11.45
C ALA A 253 -5.64 -15.31 -11.43
N GLN A 254 -6.27 -15.04 -12.57
CA GLN A 254 -7.45 -14.16 -12.67
C GLN A 254 -8.64 -14.71 -11.85
N SER A 255 -8.93 -16.01 -11.96
CA SER A 255 -9.99 -16.64 -11.17
C SER A 255 -9.68 -16.57 -9.67
N SER A 256 -8.42 -16.76 -9.27
CA SER A 256 -8.01 -16.58 -7.87
C SER A 256 -8.26 -15.15 -7.39
N ALA A 257 -7.99 -14.13 -8.21
CA ALA A 257 -8.28 -12.74 -7.88
C ALA A 257 -9.78 -12.51 -7.63
N VAL A 258 -10.65 -13.02 -8.51
CA VAL A 258 -12.11 -12.89 -8.41
C VAL A 258 -12.68 -13.66 -7.21
N ILE A 259 -12.17 -14.86 -6.92
CA ILE A 259 -12.65 -15.69 -5.80
C ILE A 259 -12.19 -15.13 -4.43
N THR A 260 -11.06 -14.41 -4.40
CA THR A 260 -10.49 -13.86 -3.15
C THR A 260 -11.09 -12.49 -2.78
N ALA A 261 -11.73 -11.83 -3.74
CA ALA A 261 -12.33 -10.50 -3.62
C ALA A 261 -13.51 -10.42 -2.62
#